data_7027136acb6ec6c14b5e5a18fab053f4
#
_entry.id   7027136acb6ec6c14b5e5a18fab053f4
#
_cell.length_a   1.000
_cell.length_b   1.000
_cell.length_c   1.000
_cell.angle_alpha   90.00
_cell.angle_beta   90.00
_cell.angle_gamma   90.00
#
_symmetry.space_group_name_H-M   'P 1'
#
loop_
_entity.id
_entity.type
_entity.pdbx_description
1 polymer ?
#
loop_
_entity_poly.entity_id
_entity_poly.type
_entity_poly.pdbx_seq_one_letter_code
_entity_poly.pdbx_strand_id
1 'polypeptide(L)'
;MSRFFSRFFLLIFPAAFAASAWAQSQPASHVESASSRTGTHASPVVPLSQRLFGAIPLSTKSEESRKSLELAWDKYENAMYDASADQARHATEKDPHSAIAYALISFAARRTTPDTAALAKAKSLVSRATPDEQLLVRWMTSVQDNNFLPAISSMNDLLQRYPHDKHILYVTGEWLFIQQDDDHARKLLETALQVDPDFPAALNRLGYLYIRSGDPNPTKALASLHRYAEIEKSSANPEDSLGEVSRIAGEDTASLHHYAESLRIDPTFLASQEGLGDTRTLMGDFEGARKEYDRALQMAKSPVDEFYIKEQHALVSFWEGKPEQGRQELAAFAEEVARKKEPNGQFNIALARAMLAADPQSELAQLKELTVFLAQPRAGLLESDRSVARATVLRERIRVAALHGQASEAAEASALLEALANASRDLFVQACFESARGYVQLGQKDFQNAAEGLSADPHSPLALQQLVLVQEKLGNTAAAETALARLKYQRSPTVEWFLVRHSVAPAGESAAN
;
A
#
# COMPACT_ATOMS: atom_id res chain seq x y z
N MET A 1 9.36 3.21 6.70
CA MET A 1 8.14 3.52 5.92
C MET A 1 8.38 3.50 4.43
N SER A 2 9.47 4.12 3.94
CA SER A 2 9.89 4.04 2.55
C SER A 2 10.01 2.60 2.02
N ARG A 3 10.53 1.64 2.82
CA ARG A 3 10.49 0.21 2.46
C ARG A 3 9.09 -0.32 2.14
N PHE A 4 8.06 0.30 2.74
CA PHE A 4 6.68 -0.08 2.48
C PHE A 4 6.15 0.56 1.20
N PHE A 5 6.45 1.84 0.97
CA PHE A 5 6.06 2.54 -0.25
C PHE A 5 6.82 2.01 -1.46
N SER A 6 8.15 1.96 -1.38
CA SER A 6 9.01 1.49 -2.48
C SER A 6 8.74 0.03 -2.88
N ARG A 7 8.41 -0.85 -1.93
CA ARG A 7 8.17 -2.28 -2.20
C ARG A 7 6.74 -2.65 -2.54
N PHE A 8 5.76 -1.87 -2.10
CA PHE A 8 4.35 -2.06 -2.46
C PHE A 8 3.90 -1.16 -3.60
N PHE A 9 4.62 -0.04 -3.87
CA PHE A 9 4.34 0.84 -5.00
C PHE A 9 4.59 0.19 -6.37
N LEU A 10 5.40 -0.87 -6.42
CA LEU A 10 5.61 -1.64 -7.64
C LEU A 10 4.38 -2.44 -8.09
N LEU A 11 3.38 -2.61 -7.22
CA LEU A 11 2.28 -3.52 -7.51
C LEU A 11 0.88 -2.99 -7.23
N ILE A 12 0.69 -1.89 -6.48
CA ILE A 12 -0.65 -1.61 -5.97
C ILE A 12 -0.91 -0.11 -5.91
N PHE A 13 -1.61 0.40 -6.91
CA PHE A 13 -2.50 1.55 -6.79
C PHE A 13 -3.70 1.33 -7.69
N PRO A 14 -4.89 1.28 -7.24
CA PRO A 14 -5.85 2.35 -7.38
C PRO A 14 -7.04 2.36 -6.42
N ALA A 15 -7.80 3.44 -6.51
CA ALA A 15 -8.88 3.80 -5.64
C ALA A 15 -10.27 3.79 -6.25
N ALA A 16 -11.16 4.00 -5.34
CA ALA A 16 -12.47 4.64 -5.42
C ALA A 16 -13.62 3.88 -6.10
N PHE A 17 -14.51 3.45 -5.30
CA PHE A 17 -15.96 3.62 -5.29
C PHE A 17 -16.62 2.60 -4.34
N ALA A 18 -16.91 3.02 -3.13
CA ALA A 18 -17.98 2.45 -2.32
C ALA A 18 -18.46 3.48 -1.26
N ALA A 19 -18.65 4.73 -1.69
CA ALA A 19 -19.32 5.73 -0.87
C ALA A 19 -20.81 5.39 -0.60
N SER A 20 -21.40 4.48 -1.37
CA SER A 20 -22.81 4.11 -1.24
C SER A 20 -23.13 3.05 -0.17
N ALA A 21 -22.16 2.22 0.23
CA ALA A 21 -22.41 1.19 1.24
C ALA A 21 -22.26 1.70 2.67
N TRP A 22 -21.48 2.76 2.87
CA TRP A 22 -21.27 3.37 4.20
C TRP A 22 -22.37 4.37 4.57
N ALA A 23 -22.97 5.06 3.58
CA ALA A 23 -24.04 6.02 3.82
C ALA A 23 -25.41 5.38 4.11
N GLN A 24 -25.60 4.09 3.84
CA GLN A 24 -26.87 3.39 4.07
C GLN A 24 -26.97 2.66 5.42
N SER A 25 -25.93 2.65 6.24
CA SER A 25 -25.93 1.98 7.56
C SER A 25 -26.04 2.93 8.76
N GLN A 26 -26.40 4.19 8.56
CA GLN A 26 -26.75 5.06 9.67
C GLN A 26 -28.25 4.85 10.01
N PRO A 27 -28.60 4.32 11.20
CA PRO A 27 -30.00 4.24 11.62
C PRO A 27 -30.53 5.64 11.89
N ALA A 28 -31.66 5.96 11.26
CA ALA A 28 -32.43 7.15 11.59
C ALA A 28 -32.74 7.16 13.09
N SER A 29 -32.46 8.28 13.74
CA SER A 29 -32.79 8.54 15.12
C SER A 29 -34.31 8.52 15.32
N HIS A 30 -34.87 7.41 15.79
CA HIS A 30 -36.16 7.40 16.46
C HIS A 30 -35.89 7.45 17.96
N VAL A 31 -36.20 8.59 18.55
CA VAL A 31 -36.36 8.76 20.00
C VAL A 31 -37.67 8.11 20.37
N GLU A 32 -37.63 6.92 20.91
CA GLU A 32 -38.74 6.39 21.73
C GLU A 32 -38.27 6.21 23.17
N SER A 33 -38.99 6.89 24.03
CA SER A 33 -38.89 6.82 25.48
C SER A 33 -39.23 5.42 25.96
N ALA A 34 -38.27 4.70 26.54
CA ALA A 34 -38.54 3.48 27.30
C ALA A 34 -38.05 3.63 28.73
N SER A 35 -39.01 3.41 29.62
CA SER A 35 -38.97 3.47 31.06
C SER A 35 -37.86 2.62 31.70
N SER A 36 -37.35 3.16 32.78
CA SER A 36 -36.52 2.56 33.83
C SER A 36 -36.67 1.04 34.05
N ARG A 37 -35.57 0.29 33.83
CA ARG A 37 -35.24 -0.89 34.62
C ARG A 37 -33.83 -0.72 35.20
N THR A 38 -33.81 -0.44 36.49
CA THR A 38 -32.64 -0.44 37.35
C THR A 38 -32.06 -1.84 37.47
N GLY A 39 -30.87 -2.02 36.98
CA GLY A 39 -30.06 -3.22 37.12
C GLY A 39 -28.64 -2.92 36.72
N THR A 40 -27.95 -2.11 37.55
CA THR A 40 -26.53 -1.77 37.34
C THR A 40 -25.63 -2.95 37.72
N HIS A 41 -25.40 -3.86 36.81
CA HIS A 41 -24.14 -4.61 36.83
C HIS A 41 -23.07 -3.71 36.17
N ALA A 42 -22.45 -2.88 37.02
CA ALA A 42 -21.21 -2.21 36.60
C ALA A 42 -20.18 -3.29 36.24
N SER A 43 -19.83 -3.41 34.98
CA SER A 43 -18.67 -4.20 34.57
C SER A 43 -17.46 -3.73 35.36
N PRO A 44 -16.62 -4.63 35.92
CA PRO A 44 -15.47 -4.23 36.71
C PRO A 44 -14.59 -3.30 35.88
N VAL A 45 -14.28 -2.12 36.40
CA VAL A 45 -13.39 -1.15 35.74
C VAL A 45 -12.03 -1.78 35.68
N VAL A 46 -11.58 -2.14 34.46
CA VAL A 46 -10.25 -2.68 34.22
C VAL A 46 -9.22 -1.57 34.46
N PRO A 47 -8.21 -1.79 35.32
CA PRO A 47 -7.16 -0.82 35.55
C PRO A 47 -6.46 -0.39 34.27
N LEU A 48 -6.03 0.88 34.17
CA LEU A 48 -5.27 1.39 33.01
C LEU A 48 -4.04 0.55 32.71
N SER A 49 -3.37 0.05 33.74
CA SER A 49 -2.23 -0.86 33.64
C SER A 49 -2.54 -2.22 32.99
N GLN A 50 -3.79 -2.53 32.72
CA GLN A 50 -4.23 -3.77 32.05
C GLN A 50 -4.86 -3.51 30.66
N ARG A 51 -4.57 -2.36 30.08
CA ARG A 51 -5.14 -1.95 28.79
C ARG A 51 -4.04 -1.70 27.77
N LEU A 52 -4.33 -2.04 26.50
CA LEU A 52 -3.55 -1.59 25.36
C LEU A 52 -4.00 -0.15 25.01
N PHE A 53 -3.07 0.75 24.78
CA PHE A 53 -3.33 2.19 24.52
C PHE A 53 -4.06 2.95 25.64
N GLY A 54 -4.25 2.32 26.80
CA GLY A 54 -5.14 2.88 27.81
C GLY A 54 -6.63 2.66 27.55
N ALA A 55 -7.03 2.09 26.42
CA ALA A 55 -8.41 1.85 26.02
C ALA A 55 -8.80 0.37 26.01
N ILE A 56 -8.11 -0.48 25.26
CA ILE A 56 -8.47 -1.89 25.05
C ILE A 56 -8.04 -2.76 26.23
N PRO A 57 -8.99 -3.39 26.97
CA PRO A 57 -8.67 -4.34 28.03
C PRO A 57 -7.99 -5.58 27.45
N LEU A 58 -6.80 -5.95 27.97
CA LEU A 58 -6.08 -7.15 27.56
C LEU A 58 -6.45 -8.37 28.43
N SER A 59 -6.46 -9.55 27.83
CA SER A 59 -6.68 -10.82 28.53
C SER A 59 -5.45 -11.28 29.31
N THR A 60 -4.24 -10.85 28.90
CA THR A 60 -3.00 -11.20 29.58
C THR A 60 -2.93 -10.64 30.99
N LYS A 61 -2.48 -11.47 31.94
CA LYS A 61 -2.19 -11.07 33.32
C LYS A 61 -0.72 -10.74 33.54
N SER A 62 0.13 -11.01 32.56
CA SER A 62 1.56 -10.73 32.62
C SER A 62 1.84 -9.27 32.32
N GLU A 63 2.40 -8.56 33.31
CA GLU A 63 2.87 -7.17 33.16
C GLU A 63 3.96 -7.05 32.08
N GLU A 64 4.86 -8.03 32.03
CA GLU A 64 5.93 -8.06 31.04
C GLU A 64 5.38 -8.26 29.63
N SER A 65 4.42 -9.18 29.45
CA SER A 65 3.75 -9.38 28.16
C SER A 65 3.06 -8.11 27.68
N ARG A 66 2.37 -7.39 28.57
CA ARG A 66 1.69 -6.13 28.23
C ARG A 66 2.65 -5.05 27.79
N LYS A 67 3.75 -4.85 28.53
CA LYS A 67 4.78 -3.86 28.16
C LYS A 67 5.40 -4.18 26.80
N SER A 68 5.65 -5.46 26.52
CA SER A 68 6.15 -5.89 25.23
C SER A 68 5.12 -5.64 24.11
N LEU A 69 3.82 -5.83 24.38
CA LEU A 69 2.75 -5.53 23.43
C LEU A 69 2.63 -4.03 23.13
N GLU A 70 2.70 -3.18 24.15
CA GLU A 70 2.68 -1.72 23.97
C GLU A 70 3.87 -1.26 23.12
N LEU A 71 5.06 -1.79 23.40
CA LEU A 71 6.25 -1.49 22.61
C LEU A 71 6.16 -2.05 21.19
N ALA A 72 5.60 -3.26 21.02
CA ALA A 72 5.38 -3.86 19.71
C ALA A 72 4.44 -3.01 18.85
N TRP A 73 3.39 -2.48 19.47
CA TRP A 73 2.44 -1.62 18.77
C TRP A 73 3.04 -0.26 18.41
N ASP A 74 3.77 0.37 19.32
CA ASP A 74 4.54 1.59 19.04
C ASP A 74 5.46 1.40 17.83
N LYS A 75 6.21 0.28 17.80
CA LYS A 75 7.05 -0.05 16.65
C LYS A 75 6.26 -0.26 15.37
N TYR A 76 5.07 -0.87 15.46
CA TYR A 76 4.18 -1.04 14.31
C TYR A 76 3.72 0.31 13.73
N GLU A 77 3.24 1.22 14.57
CA GLU A 77 2.80 2.56 14.17
C GLU A 77 3.93 3.39 13.56
N ASN A 78 5.16 3.21 14.03
CA ASN A 78 6.37 3.83 13.48
C ASN A 78 6.99 3.05 12.32
N ALA A 79 6.26 2.10 11.73
CA ALA A 79 6.66 1.29 10.58
C ALA A 79 7.94 0.44 10.77
N MET A 80 8.34 0.18 12.02
CA MET A 80 9.44 -0.70 12.39
C MET A 80 8.92 -2.15 12.52
N TYR A 81 8.48 -2.75 11.41
CA TYR A 81 7.70 -4.00 11.43
C TYR A 81 8.46 -5.20 11.99
N ASP A 82 9.74 -5.34 11.67
CA ASP A 82 10.57 -6.44 12.22
C ASP A 82 10.73 -6.29 13.73
N ALA A 83 11.04 -5.07 14.20
CA ALA A 83 11.14 -4.78 15.62
C ALA A 83 9.79 -4.95 16.34
N SER A 84 8.68 -4.62 15.69
CA SER A 84 7.34 -4.89 16.20
C SER A 84 7.09 -6.38 16.38
N ALA A 85 7.37 -7.18 15.35
CA ALA A 85 7.22 -8.64 15.42
C ALA A 85 8.11 -9.26 16.53
N ASP A 86 9.33 -8.78 16.69
CA ASP A 86 10.25 -9.27 17.74
C ASP A 86 9.72 -8.94 19.14
N GLN A 87 9.24 -7.71 19.38
CA GLN A 87 8.62 -7.36 20.65
C GLN A 87 7.34 -8.16 20.92
N ALA A 88 6.54 -8.42 19.89
CA ALA A 88 5.37 -9.29 20.04
C ALA A 88 5.76 -10.74 20.33
N ARG A 89 6.88 -11.26 19.81
CA ARG A 89 7.44 -12.57 20.19
C ARG A 89 7.83 -12.59 21.68
N HIS A 90 8.50 -11.57 22.18
CA HIS A 90 8.77 -11.44 23.62
C HIS A 90 7.49 -11.47 24.46
N ALA A 91 6.41 -10.85 23.99
CA ALA A 91 5.12 -10.93 24.67
C ALA A 91 4.60 -12.37 24.73
N THR A 92 4.78 -13.21 23.68
CA THR A 92 4.38 -14.62 23.69
C THR A 92 5.23 -15.50 24.59
N GLU A 93 6.48 -15.15 24.82
CA GLU A 93 7.36 -15.85 25.80
C GLU A 93 6.84 -15.68 27.23
N LYS A 94 6.23 -14.51 27.53
CA LYS A 94 5.69 -14.16 28.85
C LYS A 94 4.22 -14.58 29.02
N ASP A 95 3.49 -14.70 27.92
CA ASP A 95 2.12 -15.23 27.87
C ASP A 95 1.87 -15.99 26.55
N PRO A 96 2.10 -17.30 26.53
CA PRO A 96 1.87 -18.14 25.34
C PRO A 96 0.41 -18.25 24.90
N HIS A 97 -0.53 -17.65 25.65
CA HIS A 97 -1.95 -17.64 25.34
C HIS A 97 -2.46 -16.27 24.85
N SER A 98 -1.60 -15.29 24.71
CA SER A 98 -1.96 -13.96 24.20
C SER A 98 -2.31 -13.99 22.71
N ALA A 99 -3.59 -13.95 22.39
CA ALA A 99 -4.07 -13.96 21.00
C ALA A 99 -3.59 -12.73 20.22
N ILE A 100 -3.60 -11.55 20.86
CA ILE A 100 -3.16 -10.30 20.22
C ILE A 100 -1.66 -10.28 19.94
N ALA A 101 -0.83 -10.93 20.78
CA ALA A 101 0.59 -11.03 20.51
C ALA A 101 0.87 -11.80 19.21
N TYR A 102 0.24 -12.97 19.04
CA TYR A 102 0.35 -13.74 17.80
C TYR A 102 -0.25 -13.01 16.59
N ALA A 103 -1.36 -12.31 16.79
CA ALA A 103 -1.96 -11.50 15.73
C ALA A 103 -1.01 -10.39 15.29
N LEU A 104 -0.34 -9.72 16.22
CA LEU A 104 0.61 -8.65 15.91
C LEU A 104 1.90 -9.17 15.27
N ILE A 105 2.42 -10.34 15.69
CA ILE A 105 3.54 -11.03 15.01
C ILE A 105 3.18 -11.22 13.53
N SER A 106 2.06 -11.87 13.22
CA SER A 106 1.68 -12.15 11.83
C SER A 106 1.36 -10.88 11.05
N PHE A 107 0.71 -9.90 11.70
CA PHE A 107 0.29 -8.65 11.06
C PHE A 107 1.48 -7.73 10.73
N ALA A 108 2.49 -7.68 11.58
CA ALA A 108 3.74 -6.98 11.30
C ALA A 108 4.59 -7.73 10.26
N ALA A 109 4.74 -9.06 10.41
CA ALA A 109 5.53 -9.89 9.52
C ALA A 109 4.99 -9.96 8.08
N ARG A 110 3.69 -9.71 7.85
CA ARG A 110 3.12 -9.64 6.49
C ARG A 110 3.82 -8.61 5.59
N ARG A 111 4.52 -7.66 6.19
CA ARG A 111 5.24 -6.60 5.48
C ARG A 111 6.63 -7.05 5.00
N THR A 112 7.12 -8.15 5.53
CA THR A 112 8.44 -8.71 5.21
C THR A 112 8.32 -10.16 4.78
N THR A 113 8.17 -11.08 5.74
CA THR A 113 7.97 -12.52 5.48
C THR A 113 6.75 -13.00 6.25
N PRO A 114 5.63 -13.36 5.59
CA PRO A 114 4.39 -13.74 6.27
C PRO A 114 4.59 -14.88 7.28
N ASP A 115 4.16 -14.68 8.52
CA ASP A 115 4.17 -15.70 9.59
C ASP A 115 2.79 -16.37 9.70
N THR A 116 2.56 -17.37 8.85
CA THR A 116 1.29 -18.11 8.79
C THR A 116 1.05 -18.97 10.04
N ALA A 117 2.11 -19.37 10.76
CA ALA A 117 1.99 -20.11 12.01
C ALA A 117 1.46 -19.21 13.13
N ALA A 118 1.98 -18.00 13.25
CA ALA A 118 1.47 -16.99 14.18
C ALA A 118 0.02 -16.62 13.85
N LEU A 119 -0.32 -16.44 12.57
CA LEU A 119 -1.70 -16.19 12.13
C LEU A 119 -2.66 -17.30 12.58
N ALA A 120 -2.31 -18.57 12.35
CA ALA A 120 -3.12 -19.71 12.77
C ALA A 120 -3.25 -19.77 14.31
N LYS A 121 -2.17 -19.46 15.03
CA LYS A 121 -2.16 -19.44 16.49
C LYS A 121 -3.07 -18.35 17.05
N ALA A 122 -3.03 -17.12 16.49
CA ALA A 122 -3.92 -16.03 16.87
C ALA A 122 -5.41 -16.44 16.75
N LYS A 123 -5.77 -17.02 15.60
CA LYS A 123 -7.14 -17.53 15.37
C LYS A 123 -7.58 -18.59 16.37
N SER A 124 -6.67 -19.50 16.76
CA SER A 124 -6.99 -20.56 17.73
C SER A 124 -7.19 -20.05 19.14
N LEU A 125 -6.64 -18.88 19.49
CA LEU A 125 -6.67 -18.29 20.83
C LEU A 125 -7.71 -17.18 20.98
N VAL A 126 -8.24 -16.62 19.91
CA VAL A 126 -9.08 -15.41 19.94
C VAL A 126 -10.28 -15.52 20.89
N SER A 127 -10.89 -16.69 21.01
CA SER A 127 -12.03 -16.90 21.92
C SER A 127 -11.71 -16.76 23.42
N ARG A 128 -10.42 -16.73 23.79
CA ARG A 128 -9.95 -16.53 25.16
C ARG A 128 -9.66 -15.07 25.49
N ALA A 129 -9.62 -14.22 24.49
CA ALA A 129 -9.35 -12.80 24.62
C ALA A 129 -10.58 -12.03 25.17
N THR A 130 -10.37 -10.82 25.69
CA THR A 130 -11.48 -9.92 26.04
C THR A 130 -12.31 -9.57 24.81
N PRO A 131 -13.57 -9.15 24.96
CA PRO A 131 -14.43 -8.82 23.80
C PRO A 131 -13.80 -7.79 22.85
N ASP A 132 -13.12 -6.77 23.38
CA ASP A 132 -12.51 -5.71 22.57
C ASP A 132 -11.20 -6.16 21.94
N GLU A 133 -10.39 -6.94 22.66
CA GLU A 133 -9.20 -7.60 22.11
C GLU A 133 -9.58 -8.56 20.98
N GLN A 134 -10.72 -9.29 21.11
CA GLN A 134 -11.23 -10.15 20.03
C GLN A 134 -11.52 -9.37 18.75
N LEU A 135 -12.09 -8.15 18.84
CA LEU A 135 -12.35 -7.32 17.67
C LEU A 135 -11.05 -6.96 16.96
N LEU A 136 -10.02 -6.54 17.70
CA LEU A 136 -8.73 -6.18 17.14
C LEU A 136 -8.04 -7.38 16.48
N VAL A 137 -8.04 -8.54 17.17
CA VAL A 137 -7.48 -9.79 16.62
C VAL A 137 -8.23 -10.25 15.38
N ARG A 138 -9.57 -10.19 15.37
CA ARG A 138 -10.39 -10.56 14.20
C ARG A 138 -10.13 -9.65 13.02
N TRP A 139 -10.01 -8.33 13.25
CA TRP A 139 -9.65 -7.40 12.19
C TRP A 139 -8.31 -7.78 11.56
N MET A 140 -7.24 -7.93 12.37
CA MET A 140 -5.90 -8.26 11.88
C MET A 140 -5.86 -9.59 11.09
N THR A 141 -6.55 -10.61 11.59
CA THR A 141 -6.53 -11.94 10.97
C THR A 141 -7.40 -12.00 9.72
N SER A 142 -8.57 -11.33 9.75
CA SER A 142 -9.51 -11.30 8.62
C SER A 142 -8.96 -10.53 7.42
N VAL A 143 -8.23 -9.43 7.65
CA VAL A 143 -7.52 -8.70 6.58
C VAL A 143 -6.51 -9.61 5.88
N GLN A 144 -5.73 -10.39 6.63
CA GLN A 144 -4.74 -11.31 6.07
C GLN A 144 -5.37 -12.48 5.29
N ASP A 145 -6.58 -12.90 5.68
CA ASP A 145 -7.35 -13.93 4.99
C ASP A 145 -8.13 -13.41 3.77
N ASN A 146 -8.02 -12.13 3.44
CA ASN A 146 -8.87 -11.48 2.43
C ASN A 146 -10.39 -11.59 2.75
N ASN A 147 -10.73 -11.65 4.03
CA ASN A 147 -12.12 -11.72 4.50
C ASN A 147 -12.54 -10.36 5.08
N PHE A 148 -12.90 -9.43 4.20
CA PHE A 148 -13.10 -8.02 4.57
C PHE A 148 -14.38 -7.75 5.36
N LEU A 149 -15.46 -8.53 5.23
CA LEU A 149 -16.69 -8.27 5.96
C LEU A 149 -16.53 -8.36 7.50
N PRO A 150 -15.93 -9.42 8.06
CA PRO A 150 -15.61 -9.45 9.49
C PRO A 150 -14.59 -8.40 9.90
N ALA A 151 -13.65 -8.05 9.02
CA ALA A 151 -12.66 -7.00 9.29
C ALA A 151 -13.34 -5.64 9.45
N ILE A 152 -14.20 -5.26 8.49
CA ILE A 152 -14.98 -4.01 8.51
C ILE A 152 -15.87 -3.95 9.74
N SER A 153 -16.62 -5.03 10.04
CA SER A 153 -17.48 -5.08 11.22
C SER A 153 -16.69 -4.87 12.51
N SER A 154 -15.56 -5.59 12.66
CA SER A 154 -14.73 -5.48 13.87
C SER A 154 -14.16 -4.08 14.06
N MET A 155 -13.73 -3.44 12.98
CA MET A 155 -13.16 -2.09 13.05
C MET A 155 -14.24 -1.03 13.33
N ASN A 156 -15.43 -1.17 12.73
CA ASN A 156 -16.57 -0.28 13.04
C ASN A 156 -16.97 -0.37 14.51
N ASP A 157 -17.01 -1.58 15.07
CA ASP A 157 -17.31 -1.77 16.50
C ASP A 157 -16.25 -1.13 17.40
N LEU A 158 -14.96 -1.22 17.02
CA LEU A 158 -13.87 -0.56 17.75
C LEU A 158 -13.97 0.97 17.68
N LEU A 159 -14.22 1.54 16.50
CA LEU A 159 -14.42 2.98 16.34
C LEU A 159 -15.62 3.50 17.13
N GLN A 160 -16.71 2.74 17.16
CA GLN A 160 -17.89 3.10 17.94
C GLN A 160 -17.61 3.09 19.45
N ARG A 161 -16.81 2.14 19.95
CA ARG A 161 -16.45 2.02 21.37
C ARG A 161 -15.38 3.02 21.79
N TYR A 162 -14.47 3.34 20.89
CA TYR A 162 -13.27 4.15 21.15
C TYR A 162 -13.13 5.32 20.16
N PRO A 163 -14.13 6.21 20.02
CA PRO A 163 -14.16 7.24 18.97
C PRO A 163 -13.08 8.33 19.13
N HIS A 164 -12.44 8.40 20.29
CA HIS A 164 -11.39 9.35 20.62
C HIS A 164 -10.06 8.68 21.02
N ASP A 165 -9.87 7.41 20.68
CA ASP A 165 -8.58 6.76 20.84
C ASP A 165 -7.74 6.98 19.59
N LYS A 166 -6.63 7.74 19.71
CA LYS A 166 -5.76 8.10 18.56
C LYS A 166 -5.19 6.89 17.84
N HIS A 167 -4.93 5.77 18.55
CA HIS A 167 -4.36 4.55 17.99
C HIS A 167 -5.40 3.79 17.16
N ILE A 168 -6.65 3.70 17.63
CA ILE A 168 -7.76 3.10 16.85
C ILE A 168 -8.08 3.95 15.61
N LEU A 169 -8.13 5.28 15.78
CA LEU A 169 -8.30 6.21 14.66
C LEU A 169 -7.18 6.06 13.64
N TYR A 170 -5.93 6.01 14.09
CA TYR A 170 -4.76 5.84 13.22
C TYR A 170 -4.78 4.51 12.48
N VAL A 171 -4.93 3.38 13.19
CA VAL A 171 -4.83 2.07 12.55
C VAL A 171 -5.97 1.82 11.56
N THR A 172 -7.15 2.41 11.81
CA THR A 172 -8.25 2.41 10.85
C THR A 172 -7.95 3.30 9.66
N GLY A 173 -7.45 4.51 9.90
CA GLY A 173 -7.02 5.42 8.83
C GLY A 173 -5.89 4.83 7.98
N GLU A 174 -4.90 4.17 8.61
CA GLU A 174 -3.84 3.42 7.94
C GLU A 174 -4.40 2.30 7.06
N TRP A 175 -5.37 1.53 7.56
CA TRP A 175 -6.00 0.47 6.79
C TRP A 175 -6.78 1.01 5.59
N LEU A 176 -7.58 2.08 5.79
CA LEU A 176 -8.31 2.73 4.70
C LEU A 176 -7.35 3.36 3.68
N PHE A 177 -6.23 3.94 4.12
CA PHE A 177 -5.17 4.40 3.23
C PHE A 177 -4.60 3.26 2.36
N ILE A 178 -4.41 2.07 2.93
CA ILE A 178 -3.96 0.88 2.19
C ILE A 178 -5.06 0.40 1.23
N GLN A 179 -6.31 0.48 1.63
CA GLN A 179 -7.47 0.20 0.78
C GLN A 179 -7.77 1.33 -0.21
N GLN A 180 -7.03 2.44 -0.12
CA GLN A 180 -7.13 3.60 -1.02
C GLN A 180 -8.42 4.40 -0.90
N ASP A 181 -9.09 4.27 0.22
CA ASP A 181 -10.16 5.16 0.64
C ASP A 181 -9.54 6.41 1.30
N ASP A 182 -8.93 7.24 0.46
CA ASP A 182 -8.12 8.39 0.89
C ASP A 182 -8.94 9.41 1.67
N ASP A 183 -10.21 9.62 1.33
CA ASP A 183 -11.05 10.61 2.00
C ASP A 183 -11.44 10.19 3.42
N HIS A 184 -11.80 8.93 3.64
CA HIS A 184 -12.10 8.43 4.99
C HIS A 184 -10.80 8.26 5.80
N ALA A 185 -9.71 7.80 5.18
CA ALA A 185 -8.40 7.74 5.82
C ALA A 185 -7.98 9.11 6.35
N ARG A 186 -8.09 10.17 5.53
CA ARG A 186 -7.75 11.54 5.92
C ARG A 186 -8.57 12.01 7.11
N LYS A 187 -9.89 11.83 7.09
CA LYS A 187 -10.77 12.23 8.20
C LYS A 187 -10.37 11.58 9.52
N LEU A 188 -10.07 10.29 9.51
CA LEU A 188 -9.67 9.56 10.73
C LEU A 188 -8.30 10.03 11.23
N LEU A 189 -7.33 10.21 10.33
CA LEU A 189 -5.99 10.69 10.70
C LEU A 189 -6.01 12.13 11.20
N GLU A 190 -6.76 13.02 10.56
CA GLU A 190 -6.99 14.38 11.05
C GLU A 190 -7.68 14.39 12.42
N THR A 191 -8.65 13.47 12.64
CA THR A 191 -9.29 13.31 13.97
C THR A 191 -8.29 12.80 15.01
N ALA A 192 -7.39 11.88 14.64
CA ALA A 192 -6.32 11.44 15.54
C ALA A 192 -5.40 12.62 15.96
N LEU A 193 -5.10 13.54 15.04
CA LEU A 193 -4.34 14.76 15.36
C LEU A 193 -5.14 15.80 16.16
N GLN A 194 -6.47 15.78 16.13
CA GLN A 194 -7.29 16.59 17.05
C GLN A 194 -7.18 16.08 18.50
N VAL A 195 -7.01 14.76 18.67
CA VAL A 195 -6.78 14.14 19.99
C VAL A 195 -5.35 14.37 20.46
N ASP A 196 -4.38 14.17 19.59
CA ASP A 196 -2.96 14.36 19.87
C ASP A 196 -2.28 15.05 18.66
N PRO A 197 -2.09 16.37 18.70
CA PRO A 197 -1.49 17.13 17.59
C PRO A 197 -0.05 16.73 17.24
N ASP A 198 0.64 16.08 18.16
CA ASP A 198 2.02 15.65 18.03
C ASP A 198 2.15 14.12 17.82
N PHE A 199 1.10 13.46 17.32
CA PHE A 199 1.12 12.04 17.05
C PHE A 199 1.92 11.71 15.78
N PRO A 200 3.17 11.20 15.90
CA PRO A 200 4.10 11.06 14.79
C PRO A 200 3.56 10.19 13.65
N ALA A 201 2.92 9.06 13.99
CA ALA A 201 2.40 8.11 13.00
C ALA A 201 1.32 8.75 12.09
N ALA A 202 0.41 9.56 12.68
CA ALA A 202 -0.63 10.24 11.90
C ALA A 202 -0.04 11.36 11.03
N LEU A 203 0.93 12.15 11.56
CA LEU A 203 1.62 13.18 10.78
C LEU A 203 2.32 12.58 9.56
N ASN A 204 3.04 11.49 9.77
CA ASN A 204 3.72 10.79 8.68
C ASN A 204 2.72 10.29 7.63
N ARG A 205 1.65 9.62 8.04
CA ARG A 205 0.65 9.09 7.09
C ARG A 205 -0.08 10.19 6.34
N LEU A 206 -0.40 11.31 6.98
CA LEU A 206 -1.01 12.46 6.32
C LEU A 206 -0.08 13.11 5.30
N GLY A 207 1.23 13.13 5.54
CA GLY A 207 2.21 13.58 4.55
C GLY A 207 2.03 12.85 3.21
N TYR A 208 1.99 11.54 3.23
CA TYR A 208 1.76 10.74 2.03
C TYR A 208 0.35 10.90 1.46
N LEU A 209 -0.63 11.02 2.32
CA LEU A 209 -2.02 11.10 1.89
C LEU A 209 -2.30 12.42 1.16
N TYR A 210 -1.76 13.54 1.62
CA TYR A 210 -1.91 14.84 0.97
C TYR A 210 -1.25 14.91 -0.40
N ILE A 211 -0.13 14.21 -0.64
CA ILE A 211 0.50 14.21 -1.96
C ILE A 211 -0.21 13.24 -2.92
N ARG A 212 -0.83 12.18 -2.40
CA ARG A 212 -1.45 11.10 -3.17
C ARG A 212 -2.93 11.32 -3.47
N SER A 213 -3.61 12.12 -2.67
CA SER A 213 -5.07 12.29 -2.73
C SER A 213 -5.57 12.78 -4.09
N GLY A 214 -6.91 12.72 -4.26
CA GLY A 214 -7.58 13.21 -5.46
C GLY A 214 -7.34 14.70 -5.76
N ASP A 215 -6.90 15.47 -4.77
CA ASP A 215 -6.46 16.87 -4.86
C ASP A 215 -5.08 16.97 -4.20
N PRO A 216 -3.99 16.70 -4.94
CA PRO A 216 -2.65 16.66 -4.38
C PRO A 216 -2.23 18.02 -3.81
N ASN A 217 -1.73 18.02 -2.57
CA ASN A 217 -1.29 19.23 -1.88
C ASN A 217 0.12 19.04 -1.28
N PRO A 218 1.18 19.27 -2.06
CA PRO A 218 2.56 19.10 -1.60
C PRO A 218 2.90 19.99 -0.41
N THR A 219 2.34 21.20 -0.33
CA THR A 219 2.58 22.11 0.79
C THR A 219 2.08 21.52 2.12
N LYS A 220 0.86 20.96 2.15
CA LYS A 220 0.35 20.28 3.34
C LYS A 220 1.11 19.00 3.65
N ALA A 221 1.49 18.26 2.60
CA ALA A 221 2.28 17.04 2.74
C ALA A 221 3.61 17.31 3.45
N LEU A 222 4.39 18.25 2.93
CA LEU A 222 5.68 18.64 3.51
C LEU A 222 5.53 19.26 4.90
N ALA A 223 4.51 20.10 5.13
CA ALA A 223 4.27 20.68 6.47
C ALA A 223 4.00 19.61 7.54
N SER A 224 3.23 18.55 7.21
CA SER A 224 2.99 17.43 8.12
C SER A 224 4.29 16.66 8.43
N LEU A 225 5.11 16.42 7.40
CA LEU A 225 6.38 15.71 7.56
C LEU A 225 7.45 16.54 8.29
N HIS A 226 7.51 17.85 8.07
CA HIS A 226 8.38 18.73 8.87
C HIS A 226 7.98 18.70 10.34
N ARG A 227 6.67 18.74 10.66
CA ARG A 227 6.24 18.58 12.05
C ARG A 227 6.65 17.23 12.63
N TYR A 228 6.53 16.16 11.86
CA TYR A 228 7.01 14.84 12.22
C TYR A 228 8.52 14.86 12.54
N ALA A 229 9.34 15.50 11.70
CA ALA A 229 10.77 15.62 11.90
C ALA A 229 11.14 16.46 13.15
N GLU A 230 10.36 17.49 13.47
CA GLU A 230 10.54 18.28 14.71
C GLU A 230 10.32 17.45 15.98
N ILE A 231 9.40 16.48 15.94
CA ILE A 231 9.09 15.60 17.08
C ILE A 231 10.10 14.47 17.19
N GLU A 232 10.41 13.79 16.08
CA GLU A 232 11.24 12.58 16.03
C GLU A 232 12.68 12.86 15.55
N LYS A 233 13.35 13.87 16.12
CA LYS A 233 14.68 14.36 15.69
C LYS A 233 15.78 13.30 15.67
N SER A 234 15.67 12.25 16.46
CA SER A 234 16.64 11.15 16.53
C SER A 234 16.36 10.00 15.60
N SER A 235 15.23 10.04 14.86
CA SER A 235 14.82 9.02 13.91
C SER A 235 15.19 9.43 12.49
N ALA A 236 15.71 8.49 11.71
CA ALA A 236 16.01 8.69 10.29
C ALA A 236 14.73 8.73 9.42
N ASN A 237 13.63 8.14 9.90
CA ASN A 237 12.40 7.96 9.12
C ASN A 237 11.70 9.28 8.71
N PRO A 238 11.66 10.37 9.53
CA PRO A 238 11.08 11.63 9.07
C PRO A 238 11.81 12.24 7.88
N GLU A 239 13.14 12.21 7.90
CA GLU A 239 13.96 12.72 6.80
C GLU A 239 13.82 11.84 5.54
N ASP A 240 13.72 10.53 5.70
CA ASP A 240 13.39 9.61 4.61
C ASP A 240 12.04 9.95 3.95
N SER A 241 11.01 10.17 4.76
CA SER A 241 9.66 10.53 4.29
C SER A 241 9.64 11.91 3.59
N LEU A 242 10.40 12.89 4.09
CA LEU A 242 10.60 14.18 3.42
C LEU A 242 11.29 14.00 2.08
N GLY A 243 12.33 13.16 2.02
CA GLY A 243 13.02 12.82 0.78
C GLY A 243 12.08 12.23 -0.27
N GLU A 244 11.23 11.28 0.12
CA GLU A 244 10.28 10.63 -0.78
C GLU A 244 9.20 11.59 -1.29
N VAL A 245 8.58 12.36 -0.39
CA VAL A 245 7.53 13.32 -0.79
C VAL A 245 8.11 14.45 -1.64
N SER A 246 9.33 14.93 -1.35
CA SER A 246 10.02 15.89 -2.21
C SER A 246 10.29 15.32 -3.60
N ARG A 247 10.71 14.06 -3.71
CA ARG A 247 10.89 13.36 -5.00
C ARG A 247 9.58 13.29 -5.80
N ILE A 248 8.48 12.92 -5.14
CA ILE A 248 7.15 12.87 -5.76
C ILE A 248 6.73 14.27 -6.23
N ALA A 249 7.02 15.31 -5.46
CA ALA A 249 6.73 16.70 -5.80
C ALA A 249 7.63 17.26 -6.94
N GLY A 250 8.69 16.54 -7.31
CA GLY A 250 9.65 16.98 -8.33
C GLY A 250 10.76 17.90 -7.79
N GLU A 251 10.88 17.97 -6.46
CA GLU A 251 11.91 18.75 -5.75
C GLU A 251 13.17 17.88 -5.52
N ASP A 252 13.79 17.42 -6.63
CA ASP A 252 14.83 16.39 -6.59
C ASP A 252 16.05 16.77 -5.73
N THR A 253 16.47 18.04 -5.75
CA THR A 253 17.59 18.51 -4.91
C THR A 253 17.24 18.42 -3.42
N ALA A 254 16.03 18.80 -3.02
CA ALA A 254 15.55 18.66 -1.65
C ALA A 254 15.45 17.18 -1.26
N SER A 255 14.95 16.34 -2.15
CA SER A 255 14.88 14.89 -1.97
C SER A 255 16.24 14.27 -1.65
N LEU A 256 17.27 14.55 -2.48
CA LEU A 256 18.64 14.07 -2.22
C LEU A 256 19.21 14.56 -0.89
N HIS A 257 18.91 15.81 -0.52
CA HIS A 257 19.33 16.37 0.77
C HIS A 257 18.71 15.61 1.94
N HIS A 258 17.40 15.41 1.93
CA HIS A 258 16.68 14.72 2.99
C HIS A 258 17.09 13.26 3.14
N TYR A 259 17.27 12.52 2.03
CA TYR A 259 17.80 11.16 2.10
C TYR A 259 19.23 11.10 2.65
N ALA A 260 20.08 12.06 2.29
CA ALA A 260 21.43 12.14 2.85
C ALA A 260 21.41 12.45 4.36
N GLU A 261 20.48 13.31 4.82
CA GLU A 261 20.30 13.61 6.24
C GLU A 261 19.77 12.40 7.02
N SER A 262 18.82 11.66 6.44
CA SER A 262 18.36 10.38 6.99
C SER A 262 19.53 9.40 7.22
N LEU A 263 20.39 9.23 6.21
CA LEU A 263 21.58 8.37 6.30
C LEU A 263 22.65 8.94 7.27
N ARG A 264 22.71 10.24 7.50
CA ARG A 264 23.55 10.83 8.53
C ARG A 264 23.06 10.46 9.94
N ILE A 265 21.74 10.39 10.14
CA ILE A 265 21.13 9.98 11.42
C ILE A 265 21.30 8.46 11.62
N ASP A 266 20.97 7.67 10.61
CA ASP A 266 21.14 6.21 10.61
C ASP A 266 21.81 5.73 9.30
N PRO A 267 23.12 5.50 9.29
CA PRO A 267 23.85 5.02 8.12
C PRO A 267 23.38 3.64 7.60
N THR A 268 22.55 2.93 8.37
CA THR A 268 21.98 1.63 7.99
C THR A 268 20.55 1.72 7.44
N PHE A 269 20.02 2.93 7.27
CA PHE A 269 18.64 3.14 6.81
C PHE A 269 18.51 2.90 5.31
N LEU A 270 18.30 1.62 4.95
CA LEU A 270 18.31 1.12 3.57
C LEU A 270 17.37 1.89 2.64
N ALA A 271 16.20 2.28 3.13
CA ALA A 271 15.21 2.97 2.32
C ALA A 271 15.71 4.31 1.75
N SER A 272 16.45 5.07 2.55
CA SER A 272 17.04 6.33 2.07
C SER A 272 18.18 6.09 1.08
N GLN A 273 18.91 4.99 1.22
CA GLN A 273 19.94 4.60 0.24
C GLN A 273 19.29 4.22 -1.11
N GLU A 274 18.17 3.50 -1.07
CA GLU A 274 17.32 3.22 -2.24
C GLU A 274 16.77 4.51 -2.84
N GLY A 275 16.25 5.42 -2.00
CA GLY A 275 15.69 6.71 -2.40
C GLY A 275 16.69 7.64 -3.10
N LEU A 276 17.97 7.59 -2.72
CA LEU A 276 19.04 8.28 -3.47
C LEU A 276 19.16 7.74 -4.89
N GLY A 277 19.14 6.42 -5.06
CA GLY A 277 19.16 5.75 -6.38
C GLY A 277 17.94 6.13 -7.22
N ASP A 278 16.76 6.07 -6.61
CA ASP A 278 15.49 6.43 -7.22
C ASP A 278 15.49 7.88 -7.74
N THR A 279 15.90 8.82 -6.89
CA THR A 279 15.92 10.23 -7.23
C THR A 279 16.92 10.51 -8.36
N ARG A 280 18.12 9.92 -8.29
CA ARG A 280 19.12 10.06 -9.37
C ARG A 280 18.63 9.46 -10.69
N THR A 281 17.91 8.34 -10.66
CA THR A 281 17.28 7.75 -11.86
C THR A 281 16.34 8.75 -12.52
N LEU A 282 15.46 9.40 -11.74
CA LEU A 282 14.49 10.38 -12.23
C LEU A 282 15.15 11.68 -12.73
N MET A 283 16.34 12.02 -12.21
CA MET A 283 17.16 13.14 -12.66
C MET A 283 17.97 12.83 -13.94
N GLY A 284 18.05 11.57 -14.37
CA GLY A 284 18.91 11.14 -15.47
C GLY A 284 20.38 10.93 -15.11
N ASP A 285 20.74 10.97 -13.82
CA ASP A 285 22.07 10.60 -13.30
C ASP A 285 22.20 9.08 -13.15
N PHE A 286 22.23 8.37 -14.28
CA PHE A 286 22.17 6.91 -14.30
C PHE A 286 23.41 6.24 -13.69
N GLU A 287 24.61 6.85 -13.84
CA GLU A 287 25.83 6.36 -13.21
C GLU A 287 25.76 6.52 -11.68
N GLY A 288 25.29 7.67 -11.21
CA GLY A 288 25.06 7.92 -9.81
C GLY A 288 24.00 6.97 -9.24
N ALA A 289 22.88 6.76 -9.95
CA ALA A 289 21.82 5.85 -9.53
C ALA A 289 22.35 4.42 -9.31
N ARG A 290 23.10 3.85 -10.26
CA ARG A 290 23.70 2.51 -10.11
C ARG A 290 24.63 2.42 -8.90
N LYS A 291 25.46 3.45 -8.64
CA LYS A 291 26.33 3.49 -7.47
C LYS A 291 25.53 3.47 -6.15
N GLU A 292 24.41 4.20 -6.09
CA GLU A 292 23.57 4.18 -4.88
C GLU A 292 22.87 2.84 -4.70
N TYR A 293 22.38 2.20 -5.77
CA TYR A 293 21.81 0.85 -5.70
C TYR A 293 22.85 -0.21 -5.35
N ASP A 294 24.10 -0.11 -5.84
CA ASP A 294 25.19 -1.00 -5.42
C ASP A 294 25.50 -0.90 -3.92
N ARG A 295 25.44 0.31 -3.35
CA ARG A 295 25.56 0.53 -1.92
C ARG A 295 24.36 -0.05 -1.17
N ALA A 296 23.15 0.16 -1.69
CA ALA A 296 21.93 -0.42 -1.13
C ALA A 296 21.98 -1.95 -1.08
N LEU A 297 22.51 -2.60 -2.13
CA LEU A 297 22.71 -4.06 -2.14
C LEU A 297 23.65 -4.55 -1.05
N GLN A 298 24.69 -3.78 -0.70
CA GLN A 298 25.60 -4.11 0.41
C GLN A 298 24.91 -3.96 1.77
N MET A 299 23.88 -3.12 1.86
CA MET A 299 23.08 -2.90 3.08
C MET A 299 21.90 -3.88 3.21
N ALA A 300 21.50 -4.54 2.13
CA ALA A 300 20.38 -5.47 2.10
C ALA A 300 20.55 -6.63 3.07
N LYS A 301 19.54 -6.91 3.91
CA LYS A 301 19.56 -7.95 4.96
C LYS A 301 18.61 -9.11 4.64
N SER A 302 17.78 -8.98 3.63
CA SER A 302 16.81 -10.00 3.25
C SER A 302 16.74 -10.18 1.73
N PRO A 303 16.31 -11.36 1.25
CA PRO A 303 16.07 -11.56 -0.18
C PRO A 303 15.09 -10.53 -0.78
N VAL A 304 14.10 -10.09 0.00
CA VAL A 304 13.12 -9.09 -0.47
C VAL A 304 13.80 -7.74 -0.69
N ASP A 305 14.76 -7.33 0.17
CA ASP A 305 15.55 -6.12 -0.03
C ASP A 305 16.35 -6.20 -1.32
N GLU A 306 17.07 -7.32 -1.52
CA GLU A 306 17.86 -7.52 -2.72
C GLU A 306 17.02 -7.48 -3.99
N PHE A 307 15.80 -8.04 -3.96
CA PHE A 307 14.93 -8.12 -5.14
C PHE A 307 14.49 -6.75 -5.62
N TYR A 308 14.05 -5.89 -4.70
CA TYR A 308 13.69 -4.52 -5.06
C TYR A 308 14.86 -3.77 -5.69
N ILE A 309 16.01 -3.78 -5.01
CA ILE A 309 17.19 -3.01 -5.45
C ILE A 309 17.67 -3.50 -6.84
N LYS A 310 17.72 -4.81 -7.05
CA LYS A 310 18.12 -5.39 -8.34
C LYS A 310 17.13 -5.07 -9.46
N GLU A 311 15.84 -5.05 -9.16
CA GLU A 311 14.82 -4.64 -10.12
C GLU A 311 15.03 -3.17 -10.52
N GLN A 312 15.17 -2.27 -9.54
CA GLN A 312 15.45 -0.86 -9.81
C GLN A 312 16.75 -0.66 -10.59
N HIS A 313 17.81 -1.39 -10.23
CA HIS A 313 19.07 -1.34 -10.95
C HIS A 313 18.90 -1.73 -12.43
N ALA A 314 18.13 -2.78 -12.73
CA ALA A 314 17.82 -3.18 -14.10
C ALA A 314 16.94 -2.15 -14.84
N LEU A 315 16.00 -1.51 -14.12
CA LEU A 315 15.15 -0.46 -14.69
C LEU A 315 15.96 0.77 -15.14
N VAL A 316 17.09 1.07 -14.50
CA VAL A 316 17.98 2.17 -14.93
C VAL A 316 18.37 2.04 -16.41
N SER A 317 18.59 0.82 -16.93
CA SER A 317 18.89 0.60 -18.34
C SER A 317 17.77 1.03 -19.29
N PHE A 318 16.51 0.86 -18.88
CA PHE A 318 15.36 1.37 -19.65
C PHE A 318 15.29 2.90 -19.61
N TRP A 319 15.54 3.50 -18.45
CA TRP A 319 15.60 4.96 -18.30
C TRP A 319 16.74 5.58 -19.13
N GLU A 320 17.85 4.89 -19.26
CA GLU A 320 19.02 5.28 -20.05
C GLU A 320 18.80 5.08 -21.58
N GLY A 321 17.62 4.59 -22.00
CA GLY A 321 17.32 4.31 -23.41
C GLY A 321 17.97 3.03 -23.95
N LYS A 322 18.35 2.09 -23.09
CA LYS A 322 18.96 0.79 -23.44
C LYS A 322 18.01 -0.39 -23.13
N PRO A 323 16.81 -0.45 -23.76
CA PRO A 323 15.77 -1.42 -23.36
C PRO A 323 16.18 -2.88 -23.53
N GLU A 324 17.02 -3.21 -24.54
CA GLU A 324 17.52 -4.57 -24.73
C GLU A 324 18.42 -5.02 -23.57
N GLN A 325 19.31 -4.14 -23.11
CA GLN A 325 20.13 -4.38 -21.94
C GLN A 325 19.24 -4.58 -20.69
N GLY A 326 18.26 -3.70 -20.48
CA GLY A 326 17.33 -3.82 -19.35
C GLY A 326 16.54 -5.13 -19.36
N ARG A 327 16.06 -5.58 -20.53
CA ARG A 327 15.39 -6.90 -20.66
C ARG A 327 16.33 -8.06 -20.32
N GLN A 328 17.59 -8.01 -20.73
CA GLN A 328 18.59 -9.04 -20.38
C GLN A 328 18.88 -9.05 -18.88
N GLU A 329 19.04 -7.89 -18.24
CA GLU A 329 19.25 -7.75 -16.80
C GLU A 329 18.06 -8.29 -16.01
N LEU A 330 16.82 -7.93 -16.39
CA LEU A 330 15.61 -8.48 -15.79
C LEU A 330 15.47 -9.99 -15.99
N ALA A 331 15.87 -10.53 -17.13
CA ALA A 331 15.83 -11.97 -17.38
C ALA A 331 16.83 -12.73 -16.50
N ALA A 332 18.07 -12.25 -16.39
CA ALA A 332 19.09 -12.84 -15.52
C ALA A 332 18.64 -12.79 -14.04
N PHE A 333 18.02 -11.69 -13.63
CA PHE A 333 17.49 -11.53 -12.29
C PHE A 333 16.31 -12.48 -12.02
N ALA A 334 15.41 -12.69 -12.98
CA ALA A 334 14.31 -13.65 -12.84
C ALA A 334 14.80 -15.09 -12.57
N GLU A 335 15.89 -15.51 -13.21
CA GLU A 335 16.52 -16.81 -12.94
C GLU A 335 17.07 -16.91 -11.50
N GLU A 336 17.66 -15.84 -10.99
CA GLU A 336 18.15 -15.78 -9.62
C GLU A 336 16.99 -15.91 -8.62
N VAL A 337 15.92 -15.14 -8.80
CA VAL A 337 14.72 -15.15 -7.95
C VAL A 337 14.04 -16.53 -7.96
N ALA A 338 13.99 -17.18 -9.13
CA ALA A 338 13.43 -18.52 -9.25
C ALA A 338 14.22 -19.55 -8.41
N ARG A 339 15.54 -19.42 -8.34
CA ARG A 339 16.39 -20.28 -7.50
C ARG A 339 16.14 -20.07 -5.99
N LYS A 340 15.85 -18.84 -5.57
CA LYS A 340 15.56 -18.49 -4.16
C LYS A 340 14.17 -18.91 -3.70
N LYS A 341 13.28 -19.28 -4.62
CA LYS A 341 11.90 -19.75 -4.38
C LYS A 341 11.04 -18.78 -3.54
N GLU A 342 11.29 -17.49 -3.67
CA GLU A 342 10.53 -16.43 -2.98
C GLU A 342 9.38 -15.96 -3.89
N PRO A 343 8.09 -16.23 -3.55
CA PRO A 343 6.99 -16.04 -4.50
C PRO A 343 6.66 -14.58 -4.79
N ASN A 344 6.87 -13.66 -3.84
CA ASN A 344 6.64 -12.24 -4.07
C ASN A 344 7.65 -11.67 -5.08
N GLY A 345 8.94 -11.98 -4.90
CA GLY A 345 9.97 -11.57 -5.84
C GLY A 345 9.78 -12.21 -7.22
N GLN A 346 9.36 -13.50 -7.28
CA GLN A 346 9.02 -14.16 -8.55
C GLN A 346 7.90 -13.44 -9.28
N PHE A 347 6.86 -13.03 -8.56
CA PHE A 347 5.74 -12.31 -9.12
C PHE A 347 6.16 -10.92 -9.62
N ASN A 348 6.86 -10.11 -8.80
CA ASN A 348 7.22 -8.74 -9.11
C ASN A 348 8.10 -8.66 -10.36
N ILE A 349 9.17 -9.47 -10.39
CA ILE A 349 10.08 -9.46 -11.53
C ILE A 349 9.40 -10.00 -12.81
N ALA A 350 8.50 -10.97 -12.70
CA ALA A 350 7.77 -11.49 -13.85
C ALA A 350 6.77 -10.47 -14.39
N LEU A 351 6.11 -9.68 -13.51
CA LEU A 351 5.24 -8.59 -13.93
C LEU A 351 6.02 -7.47 -14.61
N ALA A 352 7.15 -7.04 -14.02
CA ALA A 352 8.02 -6.03 -14.63
C ALA A 352 8.49 -6.46 -16.03
N ARG A 353 8.89 -7.73 -16.19
CA ARG A 353 9.28 -8.29 -17.49
C ARG A 353 8.14 -8.31 -18.51
N ALA A 354 6.94 -8.65 -18.07
CA ALA A 354 5.77 -8.63 -18.93
C ALA A 354 5.47 -7.20 -19.42
N MET A 355 5.38 -6.24 -18.51
CA MET A 355 5.06 -4.84 -18.85
C MET A 355 6.14 -4.15 -19.68
N LEU A 356 7.40 -4.61 -19.65
CA LEU A 356 8.54 -4.11 -20.42
C LEU A 356 8.92 -5.02 -21.61
N ALA A 357 8.01 -5.93 -22.00
CA ALA A 357 8.20 -6.76 -23.17
C ALA A 357 8.37 -5.93 -24.45
N ALA A 358 8.98 -6.53 -25.46
CA ALA A 358 9.30 -5.83 -26.71
C ALA A 358 8.05 -5.53 -27.56
N ASP A 359 6.99 -6.29 -27.37
CA ASP A 359 5.75 -6.19 -28.13
C ASP A 359 4.54 -6.69 -27.32
N PRO A 360 3.29 -6.27 -27.68
CA PRO A 360 2.08 -6.62 -26.96
C PRO A 360 1.77 -8.13 -26.93
N GLN A 361 2.20 -8.90 -27.92
CA GLN A 361 1.95 -10.34 -27.95
C GLN A 361 2.83 -11.05 -26.90
N SER A 362 4.08 -10.66 -26.80
CA SER A 362 5.00 -11.12 -25.76
C SER A 362 4.54 -10.71 -24.35
N GLU A 363 4.04 -9.47 -24.19
CA GLU A 363 3.45 -8.99 -22.94
C GLU A 363 2.27 -9.89 -22.51
N LEU A 364 1.30 -10.12 -23.38
CA LEU A 364 0.14 -10.97 -23.11
C LEU A 364 0.52 -12.42 -22.78
N ALA A 365 1.49 -12.99 -23.49
CA ALA A 365 1.95 -14.34 -23.20
C ALA A 365 2.50 -14.47 -21.77
N GLN A 366 3.33 -13.53 -21.35
CA GLN A 366 3.90 -13.50 -19.99
C GLN A 366 2.82 -13.24 -18.92
N LEU A 367 1.86 -12.34 -19.17
CA LEU A 367 0.73 -12.10 -18.27
C LEU A 367 -0.18 -13.33 -18.13
N LYS A 368 -0.35 -14.15 -19.18
CA LYS A 368 -1.04 -15.45 -19.10
C LYS A 368 -0.31 -16.43 -18.18
N GLU A 369 1.00 -16.54 -18.32
CA GLU A 369 1.81 -17.38 -17.42
C GLU A 369 1.66 -16.95 -15.97
N LEU A 370 1.68 -15.64 -15.70
CA LEU A 370 1.42 -15.09 -14.36
C LEU A 370 0.01 -15.39 -13.86
N THR A 371 -0.99 -15.35 -14.72
CA THR A 371 -2.37 -15.73 -14.36
C THR A 371 -2.41 -17.18 -13.86
N VAL A 372 -1.74 -18.09 -14.56
CA VAL A 372 -1.62 -19.51 -14.15
C VAL A 372 -0.84 -19.65 -12.86
N PHE A 373 0.29 -18.91 -12.74
CA PHE A 373 1.11 -18.91 -11.52
C PHE A 373 0.31 -18.54 -10.27
N LEU A 374 -0.57 -17.54 -10.38
CA LEU A 374 -1.39 -17.02 -9.26
C LEU A 374 -2.71 -17.77 -9.05
N ALA A 375 -3.08 -18.71 -9.92
CA ALA A 375 -4.35 -19.43 -9.82
C ALA A 375 -4.47 -20.26 -8.54
N GLN A 376 -3.35 -20.79 -8.02
CA GLN A 376 -3.32 -21.65 -6.85
C GLN A 376 -2.65 -20.95 -5.65
N PRO A 377 -3.09 -21.24 -4.40
CA PRO A 377 -2.39 -20.81 -3.20
C PRO A 377 -0.92 -21.22 -3.21
N ARG A 378 -0.06 -20.36 -2.67
CA ARG A 378 1.39 -20.61 -2.59
C ARG A 378 1.90 -20.34 -1.18
N ALA A 379 2.79 -21.19 -0.71
CA ALA A 379 3.47 -20.96 0.56
C ALA A 379 4.27 -19.65 0.49
N GLY A 380 4.17 -18.82 1.52
CA GLY A 380 4.85 -17.53 1.60
C GLY A 380 4.10 -16.37 0.91
N LEU A 381 2.92 -16.62 0.29
CA LEU A 381 2.06 -15.59 -0.27
C LEU A 381 0.71 -15.61 0.44
N LEU A 382 0.37 -14.52 1.13
CA LEU A 382 -0.94 -14.37 1.77
C LEU A 382 -2.06 -14.34 0.73
N GLU A 383 -3.24 -14.78 1.13
CA GLU A 383 -4.41 -14.76 0.24
C GLU A 383 -4.81 -13.34 -0.18
N SER A 384 -4.68 -12.36 0.72
CA SER A 384 -4.85 -10.94 0.40
C SER A 384 -3.90 -10.50 -0.72
N ASP A 385 -2.60 -10.79 -0.58
CA ASP A 385 -1.59 -10.38 -1.55
C ASP A 385 -1.77 -11.09 -2.89
N ARG A 386 -2.15 -12.37 -2.85
CA ARG A 386 -2.45 -13.15 -4.06
C ARG A 386 -3.67 -12.60 -4.80
N SER A 387 -4.71 -12.17 -4.08
CA SER A 387 -5.90 -11.58 -4.69
C SER A 387 -5.59 -10.28 -5.40
N VAL A 388 -4.80 -9.41 -4.75
CA VAL A 388 -4.31 -8.16 -5.32
C VAL A 388 -3.43 -8.42 -6.56
N ALA A 389 -2.46 -9.35 -6.47
CA ALA A 389 -1.60 -9.71 -7.60
C ALA A 389 -2.41 -10.24 -8.79
N ARG A 390 -3.42 -11.06 -8.54
CA ARG A 390 -4.35 -11.56 -9.59
C ARG A 390 -5.11 -10.42 -10.25
N ALA A 391 -5.66 -9.49 -9.46
CA ALA A 391 -6.40 -8.36 -10.00
C ALA A 391 -5.50 -7.49 -10.89
N THR A 392 -4.27 -7.19 -10.44
CA THR A 392 -3.28 -6.46 -11.23
C THR A 392 -2.97 -7.14 -12.56
N VAL A 393 -2.63 -8.42 -12.55
CA VAL A 393 -2.30 -9.16 -13.78
C VAL A 393 -3.48 -9.21 -14.74
N LEU A 394 -4.68 -9.44 -14.24
CA LEU A 394 -5.88 -9.50 -15.08
C LEU A 394 -6.23 -8.14 -15.67
N ARG A 395 -6.11 -7.05 -14.89
CA ARG A 395 -6.27 -5.69 -15.39
C ARG A 395 -5.29 -5.40 -16.53
N GLU A 396 -4.01 -5.75 -16.36
CA GLU A 396 -2.99 -5.54 -17.39
C GLU A 396 -3.25 -6.38 -18.64
N ARG A 397 -3.65 -7.64 -18.50
CA ARG A 397 -4.10 -8.47 -19.65
C ARG A 397 -5.23 -7.81 -20.42
N ILE A 398 -6.23 -7.30 -19.71
CA ILE A 398 -7.39 -6.62 -20.31
C ILE A 398 -6.93 -5.33 -21.01
N ARG A 399 -6.10 -4.53 -20.36
CA ARG A 399 -5.54 -3.28 -20.90
C ARG A 399 -4.86 -3.54 -22.24
N VAL A 400 -3.89 -4.45 -22.27
CA VAL A 400 -3.12 -4.75 -23.48
C VAL A 400 -4.01 -5.33 -24.56
N ALA A 401 -4.86 -6.32 -24.22
CA ALA A 401 -5.74 -6.96 -25.18
C ALA A 401 -6.76 -5.97 -25.79
N ALA A 402 -7.39 -5.13 -24.98
CA ALA A 402 -8.38 -4.16 -25.44
C ALA A 402 -7.75 -3.08 -26.34
N LEU A 403 -6.60 -2.54 -25.96
CA LEU A 403 -5.93 -1.50 -26.72
C LEU A 403 -5.35 -2.01 -28.06
N HIS A 404 -5.10 -3.32 -28.17
CA HIS A 404 -4.59 -3.97 -29.39
C HIS A 404 -5.62 -4.83 -30.14
N GLY A 405 -6.92 -4.63 -29.86
CA GLY A 405 -8.03 -5.25 -30.60
C GLY A 405 -8.18 -6.76 -30.40
N GLN A 406 -7.62 -7.34 -29.34
CA GLN A 406 -7.70 -8.77 -29.03
C GLN A 406 -8.94 -9.07 -28.16
N ALA A 407 -10.12 -8.90 -28.73
CA ALA A 407 -11.40 -8.92 -28.00
C ALA A 407 -11.65 -10.24 -27.23
N SER A 408 -11.28 -11.40 -27.80
CA SER A 408 -11.43 -12.70 -27.14
C SER A 408 -10.57 -12.80 -25.87
N GLU A 409 -9.33 -12.31 -25.94
CA GLU A 409 -8.41 -12.29 -24.80
C GLU A 409 -8.91 -11.36 -23.69
N ALA A 410 -9.37 -10.15 -24.07
CA ALA A 410 -9.96 -9.21 -23.13
C ALA A 410 -11.19 -9.80 -22.44
N ALA A 411 -12.07 -10.51 -23.17
CA ALA A 411 -13.26 -11.14 -22.60
C ALA A 411 -12.91 -12.27 -21.62
N GLU A 412 -11.94 -13.12 -21.95
CA GLU A 412 -11.49 -14.20 -21.05
C GLU A 412 -10.94 -13.61 -19.72
N ALA A 413 -10.03 -12.64 -19.81
CA ALA A 413 -9.45 -12.00 -18.63
C ALA A 413 -10.50 -11.23 -17.81
N SER A 414 -11.48 -10.57 -18.48
CA SER A 414 -12.58 -9.86 -17.82
C SER A 414 -13.44 -10.82 -16.99
N ALA A 415 -13.80 -11.99 -17.51
CA ALA A 415 -14.59 -12.98 -16.76
C ALA A 415 -13.86 -13.46 -15.49
N LEU A 416 -12.54 -13.63 -15.56
CA LEU A 416 -11.72 -14.01 -14.39
C LEU A 416 -11.65 -12.89 -13.35
N LEU A 417 -11.52 -11.64 -13.79
CA LEU A 417 -11.45 -10.49 -12.89
C LEU A 417 -12.81 -10.19 -12.26
N GLU A 418 -13.90 -10.31 -13.02
CA GLU A 418 -15.26 -10.19 -12.51
C GLU A 418 -15.55 -11.22 -11.41
N ALA A 419 -15.18 -12.48 -11.62
CA ALA A 419 -15.33 -13.54 -10.62
C ALA A 419 -14.54 -13.21 -9.34
N LEU A 420 -13.33 -12.66 -9.49
CA LEU A 420 -12.52 -12.24 -8.35
C LEU A 420 -13.15 -11.04 -7.61
N ALA A 421 -13.62 -10.03 -8.32
CA ALA A 421 -14.26 -8.84 -7.76
C ALA A 421 -15.57 -9.19 -7.04
N ASN A 422 -16.38 -10.08 -7.59
CA ASN A 422 -17.62 -10.57 -6.96
C ASN A 422 -17.35 -11.33 -5.65
N ALA A 423 -16.21 -12.00 -5.53
CA ALA A 423 -15.79 -12.72 -4.33
C ALA A 423 -15.10 -11.84 -3.29
N SER A 424 -14.59 -10.66 -3.67
CA SER A 424 -13.78 -9.78 -2.82
C SER A 424 -14.53 -8.51 -2.45
N ARG A 425 -14.20 -7.97 -1.27
CA ARG A 425 -14.56 -6.60 -0.83
C ARG A 425 -13.33 -5.71 -0.70
N ASP A 426 -12.21 -6.15 -1.24
CA ASP A 426 -10.99 -5.36 -1.34
C ASP A 426 -11.21 -4.24 -2.37
N LEU A 427 -11.08 -3.00 -1.94
CA LEU A 427 -11.33 -1.83 -2.82
C LEU A 427 -10.33 -1.76 -3.98
N PHE A 428 -9.11 -2.26 -3.78
CA PHE A 428 -8.14 -2.39 -4.85
C PHE A 428 -8.63 -3.34 -5.96
N VAL A 429 -9.13 -4.52 -5.58
CA VAL A 429 -9.67 -5.49 -6.53
C VAL A 429 -10.86 -4.90 -7.28
N GLN A 430 -11.73 -4.14 -6.59
CA GLN A 430 -12.87 -3.45 -7.22
C GLN A 430 -12.39 -2.40 -8.23
N ALA A 431 -11.39 -1.60 -7.87
CA ALA A 431 -10.86 -0.58 -8.76
C ALA A 431 -10.16 -1.19 -9.99
N CYS A 432 -9.40 -2.28 -9.83
CA CYS A 432 -8.87 -3.04 -10.96
C CYS A 432 -9.99 -3.53 -11.91
N PHE A 433 -11.12 -3.98 -11.34
CA PHE A 433 -12.25 -4.43 -12.13
C PHE A 433 -12.90 -3.29 -12.92
N GLU A 434 -13.17 -2.16 -12.26
CA GLU A 434 -13.80 -1.01 -12.93
C GLU A 434 -12.88 -0.38 -13.97
N SER A 435 -11.57 -0.20 -13.67
CA SER A 435 -10.63 0.33 -14.66
C SER A 435 -10.41 -0.62 -15.83
N ALA A 436 -10.44 -1.92 -15.60
CA ALA A 436 -10.40 -2.92 -16.67
C ALA A 436 -11.61 -2.80 -17.62
N ARG A 437 -12.82 -2.58 -17.08
CA ARG A 437 -14.00 -2.26 -17.90
C ARG A 437 -13.77 -1.00 -18.71
N GLY A 438 -13.19 0.03 -18.13
CA GLY A 438 -12.82 1.26 -18.82
C GLY A 438 -11.89 1.01 -20.01
N TYR A 439 -10.90 0.13 -19.89
CA TYR A 439 -10.03 -0.27 -21.01
C TYR A 439 -10.80 -1.01 -22.12
N VAL A 440 -11.71 -1.90 -21.77
CA VAL A 440 -12.56 -2.60 -22.78
C VAL A 440 -13.40 -1.59 -23.56
N GLN A 441 -14.04 -0.65 -22.85
CA GLN A 441 -14.86 0.41 -23.45
C GLN A 441 -14.02 1.35 -24.33
N LEU A 442 -12.78 1.66 -23.89
CA LEU A 442 -11.82 2.42 -24.70
C LEU A 442 -11.49 1.71 -26.01
N GLY A 443 -11.23 0.40 -25.97
CA GLY A 443 -11.01 -0.44 -27.16
C GLY A 443 -12.22 -0.45 -28.13
N GLN A 444 -13.42 -0.33 -27.58
CA GLN A 444 -14.68 -0.21 -28.32
C GLN A 444 -15.00 1.22 -28.79
N LYS A 445 -14.15 2.20 -28.42
CA LYS A 445 -14.33 3.64 -28.68
C LYS A 445 -15.54 4.26 -27.97
N ASP A 446 -16.03 3.62 -26.92
CA ASP A 446 -17.03 4.18 -26.01
C ASP A 446 -16.36 5.06 -24.97
N PHE A 447 -16.00 6.27 -25.36
CA PHE A 447 -15.18 7.19 -24.56
C PHE A 447 -15.88 7.63 -23.28
N GLN A 448 -17.22 7.77 -23.28
CA GLN A 448 -17.95 8.20 -22.08
C GLN A 448 -17.86 7.15 -20.97
N ASN A 449 -18.19 5.91 -21.28
CA ASN A 449 -18.09 4.81 -20.30
C ASN A 449 -16.63 4.48 -19.97
N ALA A 450 -15.71 4.62 -20.93
CA ALA A 450 -14.28 4.46 -20.67
C ALA A 450 -13.77 5.46 -19.62
N ALA A 451 -14.18 6.74 -19.71
CA ALA A 451 -13.81 7.76 -18.72
C ALA A 451 -14.32 7.41 -17.32
N GLU A 452 -15.56 6.91 -17.19
CA GLU A 452 -16.12 6.47 -15.92
C GLU A 452 -15.30 5.32 -15.32
N GLY A 453 -15.07 4.25 -16.08
CA GLY A 453 -14.30 3.10 -15.61
C GLY A 453 -12.86 3.45 -15.23
N LEU A 454 -12.16 4.22 -16.08
CA LEU A 454 -10.77 4.63 -15.81
C LEU A 454 -10.65 5.56 -14.59
N SER A 455 -11.67 6.39 -14.32
CA SER A 455 -11.68 7.27 -13.14
C SER A 455 -11.76 6.53 -11.82
N ALA A 456 -12.22 5.28 -11.83
CA ALA A 456 -12.26 4.41 -10.65
C ALA A 456 -10.87 3.92 -10.20
N ASP A 457 -9.82 4.22 -10.96
CA ASP A 457 -8.43 3.86 -10.69
C ASP A 457 -7.50 5.10 -10.65
N PRO A 458 -7.73 6.06 -9.71
CA PRO A 458 -7.02 7.35 -9.70
C PRO A 458 -5.58 7.27 -9.20
N HIS A 459 -5.09 6.10 -8.83
CA HIS A 459 -3.70 5.89 -8.41
C HIS A 459 -2.88 5.08 -9.43
N SER A 460 -3.49 4.57 -10.48
CA SER A 460 -2.74 3.92 -11.56
C SER A 460 -2.25 4.96 -12.58
N PRO A 461 -0.93 5.12 -12.74
CA PRO A 461 -0.37 5.99 -13.78
C PRO A 461 -0.91 5.65 -15.17
N LEU A 462 -1.07 4.36 -15.48
CA LEU A 462 -1.59 3.88 -16.77
C LEU A 462 -3.05 4.24 -16.98
N ALA A 463 -3.89 4.11 -15.94
CA ALA A 463 -5.30 4.50 -16.04
C ALA A 463 -5.45 6.02 -16.13
N LEU A 464 -4.70 6.77 -15.33
CA LEU A 464 -4.70 8.24 -15.37
C LEU A 464 -4.26 8.78 -16.74
N GLN A 465 -3.21 8.20 -17.35
CA GLN A 465 -2.79 8.56 -18.70
C GLN A 465 -3.92 8.39 -19.72
N GLN A 466 -4.58 7.24 -19.70
CA GLN A 466 -5.69 6.98 -20.61
C GLN A 466 -6.89 7.88 -20.32
N LEU A 467 -7.15 8.17 -19.04
CA LEU A 467 -8.22 9.08 -18.63
C LEU A 467 -7.99 10.50 -19.17
N VAL A 468 -6.76 11.03 -19.11
CA VAL A 468 -6.41 12.32 -19.73
C VAL A 468 -6.78 12.32 -21.20
N LEU A 469 -6.29 11.32 -21.97
CA LEU A 469 -6.54 11.22 -23.42
C LEU A 469 -8.03 11.08 -23.76
N VAL A 470 -8.78 10.35 -22.95
CA VAL A 470 -10.23 10.16 -23.13
C VAL A 470 -10.99 11.44 -22.84
N GLN A 471 -10.67 12.14 -21.75
CA GLN A 471 -11.31 13.42 -21.39
C GLN A 471 -11.03 14.51 -22.42
N GLU A 472 -9.82 14.56 -22.98
CA GLU A 472 -9.49 15.45 -24.11
C GLU A 472 -10.35 15.15 -25.34
N LYS A 473 -10.53 13.88 -25.70
CA LYS A 473 -11.40 13.47 -26.82
C LYS A 473 -12.88 13.82 -26.61
N LEU A 474 -13.33 13.81 -25.35
CA LEU A 474 -14.69 14.23 -24.98
C LEU A 474 -14.84 15.76 -24.90
N GLY A 475 -13.76 16.53 -25.01
CA GLY A 475 -13.76 17.98 -24.83
C GLY A 475 -13.86 18.43 -23.37
N ASN A 476 -13.65 17.54 -22.40
CA ASN A 476 -13.75 17.80 -20.97
C ASN A 476 -12.41 18.29 -20.40
N THR A 477 -11.97 19.48 -20.79
CA THR A 477 -10.64 20.04 -20.44
C THR A 477 -10.37 20.02 -18.93
N ALA A 478 -11.32 20.47 -18.11
CA ALA A 478 -11.13 20.50 -16.64
C ALA A 478 -10.93 19.11 -16.04
N ALA A 479 -11.61 18.08 -16.55
CA ALA A 479 -11.42 16.70 -16.10
C ALA A 479 -10.07 16.14 -16.57
N ALA A 480 -9.62 16.48 -17.77
CA ALA A 480 -8.30 16.11 -18.27
C ALA A 480 -7.20 16.76 -17.43
N GLU A 481 -7.31 18.05 -17.11
CA GLU A 481 -6.35 18.75 -16.23
C GLU A 481 -6.31 18.15 -14.83
N THR A 482 -7.46 17.76 -14.26
CA THR A 482 -7.52 17.09 -12.96
C THR A 482 -6.80 15.73 -13.01
N ALA A 483 -7.04 14.92 -14.02
CA ALA A 483 -6.35 13.62 -14.19
C ALA A 483 -4.84 13.80 -14.40
N LEU A 484 -4.43 14.80 -15.18
CA LEU A 484 -3.03 15.13 -15.42
C LEU A 484 -2.33 15.62 -14.14
N ALA A 485 -3.00 16.44 -13.32
CA ALA A 485 -2.48 16.88 -12.03
C ALA A 485 -2.22 15.69 -11.10
N ARG A 486 -3.16 14.74 -11.03
CA ARG A 486 -2.95 13.49 -10.27
C ARG A 486 -1.80 12.66 -10.81
N LEU A 487 -1.73 12.47 -12.13
CA LEU A 487 -0.68 11.73 -12.79
C LEU A 487 0.70 12.32 -12.46
N LYS A 488 0.83 13.63 -12.43
CA LYS A 488 2.09 14.33 -12.11
C LYS A 488 2.65 13.92 -10.73
N TYR A 489 1.78 13.67 -9.75
CA TYR A 489 2.18 13.28 -8.40
C TYR A 489 2.24 11.75 -8.18
N GLN A 490 2.25 10.97 -9.28
CA GLN A 490 2.62 9.54 -9.26
C GLN A 490 4.12 9.32 -9.56
N ARG A 491 4.92 10.37 -9.56
CA ARG A 491 6.32 10.39 -9.96
C ARG A 491 7.17 9.48 -9.08
N SER A 492 7.57 8.33 -9.63
CA SER A 492 8.42 7.33 -9.00
C SER A 492 9.16 6.53 -10.09
N PRO A 493 10.34 5.95 -9.88
CA PRO A 493 11.04 5.17 -10.89
C PRO A 493 10.45 3.75 -11.05
N THR A 494 9.13 3.64 -11.10
CA THR A 494 8.40 2.40 -11.32
C THR A 494 8.25 2.11 -12.81
N VAL A 495 7.93 0.84 -13.15
CA VAL A 495 7.61 0.44 -14.53
C VAL A 495 6.43 1.25 -15.06
N GLU A 496 5.35 1.40 -14.29
CA GLU A 496 4.16 2.14 -14.72
C GLU A 496 4.49 3.61 -14.99
N TRP A 497 5.22 4.28 -14.09
CA TRP A 497 5.64 5.66 -14.33
C TRP A 497 6.59 5.78 -15.52
N PHE A 498 7.53 4.85 -15.68
CA PHE A 498 8.40 4.81 -16.85
C PHE A 498 7.60 4.80 -18.16
N LEU A 499 6.55 3.99 -18.24
CA LEU A 499 5.69 3.87 -19.42
C LEU A 499 4.90 5.15 -19.75
N VAL A 500 4.53 5.94 -18.74
CA VAL A 500 3.68 7.14 -18.91
C VAL A 500 4.42 8.47 -18.82
N ARG A 501 5.69 8.49 -18.45
CA ARG A 501 6.48 9.70 -18.14
C ARG A 501 6.41 10.80 -19.19
N HIS A 502 6.34 10.43 -20.46
CA HIS A 502 6.27 11.38 -21.57
C HIS A 502 4.93 12.16 -21.62
N SER A 503 3.88 11.66 -20.95
CA SER A 503 2.58 12.32 -20.90
C SER A 503 2.54 13.51 -19.93
N VAL A 504 3.53 13.65 -19.06
CA VAL A 504 3.66 14.72 -18.06
C VAL A 504 4.85 15.64 -18.31
N ALA A 505 5.66 15.38 -19.34
CA ALA A 505 6.75 16.26 -19.71
C ALA A 505 6.20 17.61 -20.23
N PRO A 506 6.82 18.75 -19.91
CA PRO A 506 6.44 20.03 -20.51
C PRO A 506 6.51 19.95 -22.04
N ALA A 507 5.56 20.59 -22.73
CA ALA A 507 5.57 20.68 -24.17
C ALA A 507 6.82 21.44 -24.64
N GLY A 508 7.88 20.72 -24.96
CA GLY A 508 9.20 21.26 -25.31
C GLY A 508 10.34 20.27 -25.12
N GLU A 509 10.15 19.25 -24.27
CA GLU A 509 11.12 18.14 -24.09
C GLU A 509 10.71 16.88 -24.85
N SER A 510 9.93 17.03 -25.93
CA SER A 510 9.57 15.90 -26.76
C SER A 510 10.79 15.42 -27.57
N ALA A 511 11.20 14.18 -27.28
CA ALA A 511 11.96 13.31 -28.15
C ALA A 511 13.33 13.85 -28.60
N ALA A 512 14.28 13.85 -27.69
CA ALA A 512 15.64 13.51 -28.07
C ALA A 512 15.88 12.05 -27.65
N ASN A 513 15.77 11.17 -28.66
CA ASN A 513 16.02 9.72 -28.79
C ASN A 513 14.87 8.77 -28.52
#